data_c3e30aab77c57ad79ebc6958935d1567
#
_entry.id   c3e30aab77c57ad79ebc6958935d1567
#
_cell.length_a   1.000
_cell.length_b   1.000
_cell.length_c   1.000
_cell.angle_alpha   90.00
_cell.angle_beta   90.00
_cell.angle_gamma   90.00
#
_symmetry.space_group_name_H-M   'P 1'
#
loop_
_entity.id
_entity.type
_entity.pdbx_description
1 polymer ?
#
loop_
_entity_poly.entity_id
_entity_poly.type
_entity_poly.pdbx_seq_one_letter_code
_entity_poly.pdbx_strand_id
1 'polypeptide(L)'
;EPTVRICPGVAGGMNGSVSGALNAELGLAYIPVIESCQQMQKGISVHVEGQQFTGGTFIPVDGADSTAYGHISAIDFQTGEIRWRYQDPEPMMAGILSTAGGLIFSGSQTGEALALDAATGEKLWGFKLGGGIRSQPVAYQAGGETFVVIASGNFGFIAGAVGGDTRIPEGGHLFVFKLRQDD
;
A
#
# COMPACT_ATOMS: atom_id res chain seq x y z
N GLU A 1 -18.54 26.86 -3.99
CA GLU A 1 -17.29 27.35 -3.41
C GLU A 1 -16.12 26.88 -4.25
N PRO A 2 -14.99 27.62 -4.27
CA PRO A 2 -13.85 27.25 -5.10
C PRO A 2 -13.25 25.91 -4.64
N THR A 3 -12.88 25.05 -5.60
CA THR A 3 -12.14 23.82 -5.36
C THR A 3 -10.65 24.09 -5.47
N VAL A 4 -9.85 23.40 -4.67
CA VAL A 4 -8.39 23.44 -4.73
C VAL A 4 -7.89 22.03 -5.07
N ARG A 5 -7.06 21.92 -6.10
CA ARG A 5 -6.36 20.69 -6.43
C ARG A 5 -5.16 20.52 -5.50
N ILE A 6 -5.05 19.35 -4.91
CA ILE A 6 -3.92 18.95 -4.06
C ILE A 6 -3.27 17.66 -4.59
N CYS A 7 -1.95 17.66 -4.68
CA CYS A 7 -1.14 16.50 -5.04
C CYS A 7 0.07 16.45 -4.10
N PRO A 8 0.34 15.33 -3.43
CA PRO A 8 -0.57 14.18 -3.32
C PRO A 8 -1.87 14.54 -2.64
N GLY A 9 -2.95 13.78 -2.94
CA GLY A 9 -4.24 13.94 -2.29
C GLY A 9 -4.20 13.53 -0.81
N VAL A 10 -5.34 13.64 -0.12
CA VAL A 10 -5.44 13.33 1.33
C VAL A 10 -5.02 11.91 1.68
N ALA A 11 -5.26 10.96 0.78
CA ALA A 11 -4.79 9.58 0.94
C ALA A 11 -3.48 9.31 0.17
N GLY A 12 -2.88 10.35 -0.42
CA GLY A 12 -1.65 10.25 -1.21
C GLY A 12 -0.38 10.46 -0.39
N GLY A 13 0.76 10.23 -1.01
CA GLY A 13 2.05 10.26 -0.37
C GLY A 13 2.37 8.97 0.39
N MET A 14 3.18 9.06 1.43
CA MET A 14 3.41 7.90 2.31
C MET A 14 2.09 7.45 2.93
N ASN A 15 1.76 6.18 2.73
CA ASN A 15 0.53 5.62 3.31
C ASN A 15 0.70 5.44 4.82
N GLY A 16 0.23 6.41 5.59
CA GLY A 16 0.29 6.38 7.05
C GLY A 16 -0.66 5.38 7.72
N SER A 17 -1.56 4.75 6.96
CA SER A 17 -2.49 3.73 7.48
C SER A 17 -1.85 2.35 7.58
N VAL A 18 -0.69 2.14 6.96
CA VAL A 18 0.05 0.88 6.95
C VAL A 18 1.52 1.13 7.23
N SER A 19 2.19 0.09 7.70
CA SER A 19 3.59 0.20 8.09
C SER A 19 4.53 0.04 6.89
N GLY A 20 5.55 0.88 6.80
CA GLY A 20 6.77 0.56 6.11
C GLY A 20 7.58 -0.50 6.85
N ALA A 21 8.72 -0.86 6.32
CA ALA A 21 9.65 -1.79 6.95
C ALA A 21 11.09 -1.26 6.89
N LEU A 22 11.94 -1.78 7.75
CA LEU A 22 13.37 -1.45 7.80
C LEU A 22 14.20 -2.72 7.64
N ASN A 23 15.26 -2.63 6.87
CA ASN A 23 16.32 -3.64 6.82
C ASN A 23 17.63 -2.99 7.26
N ALA A 24 18.04 -3.30 8.49
CA ALA A 24 19.23 -2.68 9.08
C ALA A 24 20.54 -3.14 8.41
N GLU A 25 20.59 -4.38 7.91
CA GLU A 25 21.78 -4.92 7.23
C GLU A 25 22.03 -4.25 5.88
N LEU A 26 20.96 -3.96 5.13
CA LEU A 26 21.05 -3.24 3.86
C LEU A 26 21.07 -1.72 4.04
N GLY A 27 20.75 -1.20 5.23
CA GLY A 27 20.64 0.23 5.47
C GLY A 27 19.43 0.86 4.77
N LEU A 28 18.37 0.08 4.50
CA LEU A 28 17.22 0.51 3.70
C LEU A 28 15.93 0.56 4.51
N ALA A 29 15.17 1.62 4.29
CA ALA A 29 13.77 1.76 4.71
C ALA A 29 12.85 1.64 3.50
N TYR A 30 11.84 0.78 3.58
CA TYR A 30 10.87 0.56 2.50
C TYR A 30 9.57 1.26 2.85
N ILE A 31 9.12 2.14 1.96
CA ILE A 31 7.95 3.00 2.17
C ILE A 31 6.92 2.74 1.08
N PRO A 32 5.69 2.32 1.42
CA PRO A 32 4.59 2.24 0.47
C PRO A 32 4.05 3.64 0.21
N VAL A 33 3.88 4.00 -1.05
CA VAL A 33 3.47 5.33 -1.48
C VAL A 33 2.29 5.24 -2.43
N ILE A 34 1.36 6.17 -2.27
CA ILE A 34 0.21 6.37 -3.15
C ILE A 34 0.42 7.71 -3.87
N GLU A 35 0.45 7.65 -5.20
CA GLU A 35 0.46 8.82 -6.04
C GLU A 35 -0.95 9.07 -6.55
N SER A 36 -1.63 10.05 -5.99
CA SER A 36 -2.98 10.45 -6.38
C SER A 36 -3.18 11.93 -6.17
N CYS A 37 -3.99 12.55 -7.02
CA CYS A 37 -4.44 13.92 -6.82
C CYS A 37 -5.92 13.93 -6.43
N GLN A 38 -6.33 14.94 -5.71
CA GLN A 38 -7.73 15.16 -5.34
C GLN A 38 -8.07 16.64 -5.45
N GLN A 39 -9.36 16.93 -5.60
CA GLN A 39 -9.89 18.27 -5.42
C GLN A 39 -10.52 18.38 -4.03
N MET A 40 -10.20 19.43 -3.33
CA MET A 40 -10.79 19.72 -2.03
C MET A 40 -11.70 20.94 -2.14
N GLN A 41 -12.91 20.81 -1.63
CA GLN A 41 -13.87 21.89 -1.51
C GLN A 41 -14.13 22.16 -0.02
N LYS A 42 -13.96 23.40 0.39
CA LYS A 42 -14.27 23.82 1.75
C LYS A 42 -15.75 23.62 2.03
N GLY A 43 -16.07 22.98 3.14
CA GLY A 43 -17.42 22.79 3.66
C GLY A 43 -17.72 23.66 4.88
N ILE A 44 -18.82 23.35 5.54
CA ILE A 44 -19.23 24.00 6.77
C ILE A 44 -18.34 23.51 7.91
N SER A 45 -17.69 24.44 8.62
CA SER A 45 -16.80 24.15 9.75
C SER A 45 -17.54 24.19 11.10
N VAL A 46 -18.78 23.70 11.14
CA VAL A 46 -19.56 23.60 12.38
C VAL A 46 -19.56 22.17 12.85
N HIS A 47 -19.03 21.93 14.04
CA HIS A 47 -19.08 20.61 14.67
C HIS A 47 -20.51 20.30 15.15
N VAL A 48 -21.02 19.13 14.76
CA VAL A 48 -22.29 18.58 15.26
C VAL A 48 -21.96 17.25 15.93
N GLU A 49 -22.34 17.11 17.19
CA GLU A 49 -22.10 15.89 17.97
C GLU A 49 -22.72 14.67 17.29
N GLY A 50 -21.96 13.57 17.20
CA GLY A 50 -22.36 12.32 16.54
C GLY A 50 -22.29 12.34 15.01
N GLN A 51 -21.88 13.45 14.37
CA GLN A 51 -21.66 13.51 12.93
C GLN A 51 -20.17 13.58 12.58
N GLN A 52 -19.82 13.04 11.41
CA GLN A 52 -18.48 13.16 10.90
C GLN A 52 -18.15 14.63 10.59
N PHE A 53 -17.03 15.11 11.11
CA PHE A 53 -16.56 16.48 10.93
C PHE A 53 -15.24 16.49 10.15
N THR A 54 -15.30 16.86 8.88
CA THR A 54 -14.13 16.94 8.00
C THR A 54 -13.80 18.36 7.56
N GLY A 55 -14.70 19.32 7.81
CA GLY A 55 -14.54 20.72 7.39
C GLY A 55 -14.55 20.93 5.86
N GLY A 56 -14.76 19.87 5.08
CA GLY A 56 -14.77 19.92 3.62
C GLY A 56 -15.13 18.59 2.97
N THR A 57 -15.17 18.60 1.67
CA THR A 57 -15.43 17.41 0.84
C THR A 57 -14.27 17.20 -0.13
N PHE A 58 -13.89 15.93 -0.29
CA PHE A 58 -12.93 15.52 -1.30
C PHE A 58 -13.68 15.05 -2.54
N ILE A 59 -13.30 15.60 -3.68
CA ILE A 59 -13.90 15.29 -4.98
C ILE A 59 -12.81 14.58 -5.79
N PRO A 60 -13.09 13.36 -6.34
CA PRO A 60 -12.17 12.72 -7.26
C PRO A 60 -11.85 13.65 -8.44
N VAL A 61 -10.63 13.60 -8.93
CA VAL A 61 -10.24 14.31 -10.14
C VAL A 61 -10.57 13.42 -11.33
N ASP A 62 -11.32 13.95 -12.29
CA ASP A 62 -11.68 13.23 -13.51
C ASP A 62 -10.61 13.37 -14.62
N GLY A 63 -10.58 12.41 -15.55
CA GLY A 63 -9.78 12.45 -16.77
C GLY A 63 -8.33 11.98 -16.58
N ALA A 64 -7.41 12.54 -17.37
CA ALA A 64 -5.99 12.15 -17.38
C ALA A 64 -5.28 12.37 -16.01
N ASP A 65 -5.85 13.24 -15.19
CA ASP A 65 -5.34 13.56 -13.86
C ASP A 65 -5.88 12.62 -12.77
N SER A 66 -6.81 11.70 -13.13
CA SER A 66 -7.42 10.73 -12.19
C SER A 66 -6.58 9.47 -12.00
N THR A 67 -5.46 9.32 -12.70
CA THR A 67 -4.60 8.15 -12.58
C THR A 67 -3.91 8.13 -11.22
N ALA A 68 -4.44 7.31 -10.33
CA ALA A 68 -3.75 6.95 -9.11
C ALA A 68 -2.91 5.71 -9.38
N TYR A 69 -1.67 5.72 -8.89
CA TYR A 69 -0.76 4.58 -8.93
C TYR A 69 0.00 4.50 -7.62
N GLY A 70 0.76 3.45 -7.44
CA GLY A 70 1.54 3.28 -6.23
C GLY A 70 2.96 2.84 -6.50
N HIS A 71 3.79 2.96 -5.50
CA HIS A 71 5.13 2.40 -5.53
C HIS A 71 5.63 2.06 -4.13
N ILE A 72 6.61 1.16 -4.07
CA ILE A 72 7.45 0.97 -2.90
C ILE A 72 8.77 1.67 -3.20
N SER A 73 9.15 2.62 -2.35
CA SER A 73 10.48 3.25 -2.40
C SER A 73 11.38 2.64 -1.34
N ALA A 74 12.57 2.19 -1.75
CA ALA A 74 13.64 1.89 -0.82
C ALA A 74 14.54 3.11 -0.65
N ILE A 75 14.62 3.59 0.57
CA ILE A 75 15.36 4.78 0.93
C ILE A 75 16.54 4.38 1.81
N ASP A 76 17.73 4.78 1.43
CA ASP A 76 18.90 4.67 2.28
C ASP A 76 18.69 5.60 3.49
N PHE A 77 18.57 5.02 4.68
CA PHE A 77 18.23 5.81 5.87
C PHE A 77 19.39 6.63 6.44
N GLN A 78 20.62 6.46 5.94
CA GLN A 78 21.76 7.29 6.30
C GLN A 78 21.86 8.54 5.43
N THR A 79 21.60 8.37 4.11
CA THR A 79 21.75 9.47 3.14
C THR A 79 20.43 10.13 2.77
N GLY A 80 19.30 9.42 2.94
CA GLY A 80 17.98 9.85 2.48
C GLY A 80 17.76 9.63 0.98
N GLU A 81 18.71 9.03 0.28
CA GLU A 81 18.60 8.77 -1.16
C GLU A 81 17.69 7.57 -1.46
N ILE A 82 16.91 7.70 -2.53
CA ILE A 82 16.11 6.59 -3.04
C ILE A 82 17.03 5.66 -3.85
N ARG A 83 17.18 4.43 -3.39
CA ARG A 83 18.04 3.42 -4.03
C ARG A 83 17.32 2.73 -5.19
N TRP A 84 16.02 2.43 -5.01
CA TRP A 84 15.18 1.84 -6.03
C TRP A 84 13.70 2.12 -5.78
N ARG A 85 12.87 1.93 -6.81
CA ARG A 85 11.41 1.95 -6.73
C ARG A 85 10.82 0.75 -7.47
N TYR A 86 9.90 0.07 -6.81
CA TYR A 86 8.97 -0.85 -7.47
C TYR A 86 7.67 -0.11 -7.71
N GLN A 87 7.24 0.01 -8.95
CA GLN A 87 6.00 0.71 -9.32
C GLN A 87 4.89 -0.29 -9.60
N ASP A 88 3.70 -0.03 -9.05
CA ASP A 88 2.46 -0.74 -9.32
C ASP A 88 1.48 0.22 -10.02
N PRO A 89 0.72 -0.25 -11.05
CA PRO A 89 -0.27 0.60 -11.70
C PRO A 89 -1.42 1.03 -10.79
N GLU A 90 -1.61 0.34 -9.66
CA GLU A 90 -2.62 0.65 -8.66
C GLU A 90 -1.99 1.20 -7.37
N PRO A 91 -2.75 1.97 -6.57
CA PRO A 91 -2.28 2.47 -5.28
C PRO A 91 -1.73 1.37 -4.36
N MET A 92 -0.54 1.58 -3.80
CA MET A 92 0.09 0.65 -2.85
C MET A 92 -0.50 0.87 -1.45
N MET A 93 -1.53 0.08 -1.13
CA MET A 93 -2.28 0.19 0.12
C MET A 93 -1.88 -0.86 1.16
N ALA A 94 -1.08 -1.84 0.79
CA ALA A 94 -0.58 -2.86 1.72
C ALA A 94 0.64 -2.37 2.49
N GLY A 95 0.80 -2.87 3.71
CA GLY A 95 2.04 -2.72 4.48
C GLY A 95 3.16 -3.58 3.92
N ILE A 96 4.36 -3.38 4.44
CA ILE A 96 5.57 -4.08 4.00
C ILE A 96 6.11 -4.92 5.15
N LEU A 97 6.42 -6.18 4.86
CA LEU A 97 7.20 -7.07 5.71
C LEU A 97 8.60 -7.19 5.11
N SER A 98 9.64 -6.86 5.85
CA SER A 98 11.04 -7.14 5.51
C SER A 98 11.54 -8.36 6.29
N THR A 99 12.30 -9.24 5.64
CA THR A 99 12.87 -10.44 6.23
C THR A 99 14.39 -10.37 6.25
N ALA A 100 15.02 -11.05 7.20
CA ALA A 100 16.47 -11.19 7.25
C ALA A 100 17.05 -11.95 6.03
N GLY A 101 16.22 -12.78 5.36
CA GLY A 101 16.61 -13.49 4.13
C GLY A 101 16.63 -12.63 2.86
N GLY A 102 16.56 -11.30 2.98
CA GLY A 102 16.65 -10.39 1.83
C GLY A 102 15.39 -10.29 0.98
N LEU A 103 14.23 -10.68 1.52
CA LEU A 103 12.94 -10.54 0.85
C LEU A 103 12.10 -9.45 1.52
N ILE A 104 11.33 -8.73 0.73
CA ILE A 104 10.19 -7.96 1.20
C ILE A 104 8.90 -8.49 0.61
N PHE A 105 7.85 -8.54 1.45
CA PHE A 105 6.51 -8.94 1.05
C PHE A 105 5.56 -7.76 1.17
N SER A 106 4.66 -7.64 0.22
CA SER A 106 3.60 -6.66 0.19
C SER A 106 2.44 -7.16 -0.69
N GLY A 107 1.56 -6.28 -1.12
CA GLY A 107 0.49 -6.64 -2.03
C GLY A 107 -0.13 -5.44 -2.72
N SER A 108 -0.77 -5.71 -3.85
CA SER A 108 -1.48 -4.70 -4.64
C SER A 108 -2.95 -4.61 -4.27
N GLN A 109 -3.57 -3.50 -4.64
CA GLN A 109 -5.01 -3.32 -4.49
C GLN A 109 -5.81 -4.27 -5.38
N THR A 110 -5.25 -4.73 -6.50
CA THR A 110 -5.87 -5.73 -7.39
C THR A 110 -5.72 -7.17 -6.89
N GLY A 111 -5.20 -7.35 -5.66
CA GLY A 111 -5.14 -8.64 -4.99
C GLY A 111 -3.95 -9.50 -5.38
N GLU A 112 -2.87 -8.94 -5.87
CA GLU A 112 -1.63 -9.67 -6.06
C GLU A 112 -0.74 -9.55 -4.82
N ALA A 113 -0.51 -10.67 -4.13
CA ALA A 113 0.57 -10.79 -3.16
C ALA A 113 1.90 -10.85 -3.91
N LEU A 114 2.91 -10.17 -3.44
CA LEU A 114 4.20 -10.07 -4.11
C LEU A 114 5.36 -10.20 -3.13
N ALA A 115 6.46 -10.77 -3.63
CA ALA A 115 7.75 -10.76 -2.97
C ALA A 115 8.78 -10.08 -3.90
N LEU A 116 9.54 -9.14 -3.34
CA LEU A 116 10.61 -8.44 -4.02
C LEU A 116 11.95 -8.76 -3.36
N ASP A 117 13.00 -8.70 -4.14
CA ASP A 117 14.36 -8.62 -3.61
C ASP A 117 14.56 -7.32 -2.84
N ALA A 118 15.01 -7.42 -1.61
CA ALA A 118 15.13 -6.28 -0.71
C ALA A 118 16.19 -5.26 -1.15
N ALA A 119 17.25 -5.72 -1.82
CA ALA A 119 18.36 -4.87 -2.25
C ALA A 119 18.08 -4.14 -3.57
N THR A 120 17.33 -4.77 -4.48
CA THR A 120 17.15 -4.30 -5.86
C THR A 120 15.74 -3.86 -6.22
N GLY A 121 14.71 -4.34 -5.47
CA GLY A 121 13.31 -4.12 -5.78
C GLY A 121 12.78 -4.99 -6.93
N GLU A 122 13.59 -5.95 -7.42
CA GLU A 122 13.14 -6.90 -8.43
C GLU A 122 12.01 -7.77 -7.91
N LYS A 123 10.95 -7.95 -8.71
CA LYS A 123 9.84 -8.82 -8.37
C LYS A 123 10.22 -10.27 -8.60
N LEU A 124 10.36 -11.01 -7.51
CA LEU A 124 10.76 -12.43 -7.54
C LEU A 124 9.56 -13.37 -7.59
N TRP A 125 8.42 -12.95 -7.02
CA TRP A 125 7.24 -13.80 -6.94
C TRP A 125 5.95 -12.95 -6.89
N GLY A 126 4.86 -13.52 -7.41
CA GLY A 126 3.53 -12.95 -7.32
C GLY A 126 2.45 -14.03 -7.33
N PHE A 127 1.38 -13.81 -6.55
CA PHE A 127 0.24 -14.73 -6.47
C PHE A 127 -1.08 -13.95 -6.34
N LYS A 128 -2.05 -14.26 -7.19
CA LYS A 128 -3.37 -13.61 -7.17
C LYS A 128 -4.26 -14.21 -6.09
N LEU A 129 -4.69 -13.38 -5.12
CA LEU A 129 -5.54 -13.76 -3.99
C LEU A 129 -7.04 -13.54 -4.25
N GLY A 130 -7.38 -12.84 -5.33
CA GLY A 130 -8.77 -12.56 -5.71
C GLY A 130 -9.38 -11.32 -5.06
N GLY A 131 -8.91 -10.89 -3.90
CA GLY A 131 -9.34 -9.67 -3.22
C GLY A 131 -8.17 -8.71 -2.97
N GLY A 132 -8.43 -7.41 -2.82
CA GLY A 132 -7.40 -6.42 -2.57
C GLY A 132 -6.61 -6.68 -1.30
N ILE A 133 -5.35 -6.23 -1.25
CA ILE A 133 -4.48 -6.40 -0.08
C ILE A 133 -4.24 -5.03 0.55
N ARG A 134 -4.65 -4.89 1.82
CA ARG A 134 -4.42 -3.70 2.65
C ARG A 134 -3.74 -4.03 3.98
N SER A 135 -3.65 -5.32 4.29
CA SER A 135 -2.96 -5.77 5.48
C SER A 135 -1.46 -5.67 5.32
N GLN A 136 -0.78 -5.57 6.43
CA GLN A 136 0.65 -5.85 6.47
C GLN A 136 0.84 -7.36 6.47
N PRO A 137 1.68 -7.92 5.59
CA PRO A 137 2.11 -9.31 5.69
C PRO A 137 2.82 -9.57 7.02
N VAL A 138 2.65 -10.76 7.56
CA VAL A 138 3.29 -11.20 8.82
C VAL A 138 4.02 -12.51 8.57
N ALA A 139 5.21 -12.66 9.12
CA ALA A 139 5.93 -13.94 9.11
C ALA A 139 5.98 -14.57 10.50
N TYR A 140 5.92 -15.90 10.54
CA TYR A 140 6.13 -16.68 11.76
C TYR A 140 6.85 -18.01 11.46
N GLN A 141 7.39 -18.60 12.48
CA GLN A 141 8.01 -19.94 12.40
C GLN A 141 7.20 -20.95 13.18
N ALA A 142 7.02 -22.13 12.60
CA ALA A 142 6.40 -23.28 13.23
C ALA A 142 7.02 -24.57 12.69
N GLY A 143 7.40 -25.47 13.59
CA GLY A 143 8.02 -26.76 13.22
C GLY A 143 9.33 -26.65 12.43
N GLY A 144 10.09 -25.54 12.61
CA GLY A 144 11.32 -25.27 11.86
C GLY A 144 11.10 -24.69 10.48
N GLU A 145 9.85 -24.42 10.11
CA GLU A 145 9.48 -23.87 8.81
C GLU A 145 9.01 -22.42 8.95
N THR A 146 9.26 -21.59 7.93
CA THR A 146 8.84 -20.19 7.89
C THR A 146 7.59 -20.04 7.04
N PHE A 147 6.62 -19.31 7.57
CA PHE A 147 5.36 -19.01 6.92
C PHE A 147 5.17 -17.50 6.79
N VAL A 148 4.55 -17.07 5.69
CA VAL A 148 4.09 -15.70 5.48
C VAL A 148 2.57 -15.70 5.37
N VAL A 149 1.93 -14.83 6.14
CA VAL A 149 0.47 -14.67 6.19
C VAL A 149 0.08 -13.35 5.57
N ILE A 150 -0.88 -13.37 4.67
CA ILE A 150 -1.42 -12.19 4.01
C ILE A 150 -2.94 -12.25 4.06
N ALA A 151 -3.58 -11.21 4.60
CA ALA A 151 -5.01 -11.05 4.55
C ALA A 151 -5.41 -10.30 3.26
N SER A 152 -6.42 -10.81 2.59
CA SER A 152 -6.98 -10.24 1.36
C SER A 152 -8.48 -10.01 1.54
N GLY A 153 -9.00 -8.90 1.04
CA GLY A 153 -10.41 -8.56 1.12
C GLY A 153 -10.76 -7.28 0.40
N ASN A 154 -12.05 -7.02 0.24
CA ASN A 154 -12.51 -5.81 -0.41
C ASN A 154 -12.63 -4.66 0.59
N PHE A 155 -12.16 -3.49 0.18
CA PHE A 155 -12.41 -2.23 0.87
C PHE A 155 -12.75 -1.14 -0.14
N GLY A 156 -13.84 -1.36 -0.90
CA GLY A 156 -14.24 -0.53 -2.04
C GLY A 156 -14.35 0.97 -1.76
N PHE A 157 -14.76 1.35 -0.54
CA PHE A 157 -14.83 2.77 -0.17
C PHE A 157 -13.49 3.49 -0.27
N ILE A 158 -12.42 2.89 0.25
CA ILE A 158 -11.09 3.51 0.19
C ILE A 158 -10.51 3.42 -1.22
N ALA A 159 -10.75 2.31 -1.93
CA ALA A 159 -10.34 2.19 -3.33
C ALA A 159 -10.90 3.34 -4.16
N GLY A 160 -12.21 3.62 -4.03
CA GLY A 160 -12.82 4.78 -4.68
C GLY A 160 -12.25 6.12 -4.24
N ALA A 161 -11.92 6.28 -2.94
CA ALA A 161 -11.38 7.53 -2.42
C ALA A 161 -9.96 7.84 -2.92
N VAL A 162 -9.15 6.83 -3.25
CA VAL A 162 -7.78 7.01 -3.78
C VAL A 162 -7.70 6.86 -5.30
N GLY A 163 -8.83 6.60 -5.97
CA GLY A 163 -8.88 6.42 -7.43
C GLY A 163 -8.53 5.02 -7.92
N GLY A 164 -8.50 4.02 -7.02
CA GLY A 164 -8.21 2.64 -7.38
C GLY A 164 -9.41 1.85 -7.91
N ASP A 165 -9.17 0.60 -8.35
CA ASP A 165 -10.22 -0.29 -8.85
C ASP A 165 -11.21 -0.70 -7.75
N THR A 166 -12.49 -0.36 -7.91
CA THR A 166 -13.57 -0.69 -6.99
C THR A 166 -14.29 -2.01 -7.34
N ARG A 167 -13.93 -2.66 -8.44
CA ARG A 167 -14.57 -3.89 -8.94
C ARG A 167 -14.04 -5.16 -8.28
N ILE A 168 -13.31 -5.03 -7.19
CA ILE A 168 -12.76 -6.15 -6.44
C ILE A 168 -13.89 -6.89 -5.72
N PRO A 169 -14.00 -8.23 -5.83
CA PRO A 169 -15.04 -9.01 -5.18
C PRO A 169 -15.08 -8.79 -3.66
N GLU A 170 -16.28 -8.78 -3.11
CA GLU A 170 -16.48 -8.76 -1.66
C GLU A 170 -16.01 -10.08 -1.02
N GLY A 171 -15.56 -9.98 0.21
CA GLY A 171 -15.10 -11.11 1.00
C GLY A 171 -13.72 -10.86 1.62
N GLY A 172 -13.35 -11.71 2.56
CA GLY A 172 -12.06 -11.66 3.23
C GLY A 172 -11.47 -13.07 3.37
N HIS A 173 -10.19 -13.21 3.07
CA HIS A 173 -9.46 -14.46 3.16
C HIS A 173 -8.12 -14.25 3.85
N LEU A 174 -7.67 -15.25 4.57
CA LEU A 174 -6.34 -15.32 5.13
C LEU A 174 -5.55 -16.39 4.38
N PHE A 175 -4.50 -15.97 3.70
CA PHE A 175 -3.60 -16.86 2.97
C PHE A 175 -2.34 -17.09 3.78
N VAL A 176 -1.90 -18.34 3.83
CA VAL A 176 -0.67 -18.76 4.49
C VAL A 176 0.22 -19.42 3.46
N PHE A 177 1.38 -18.84 3.24
CA PHE A 177 2.40 -19.36 2.32
C PHE A 177 3.56 -19.91 3.13
N LYS A 178 4.01 -21.10 2.76
CA LYS A 178 5.23 -21.69 3.30
C LYS A 178 6.41 -21.27 2.42
N LEU A 179 7.44 -20.69 3.01
CA LEU A 179 8.70 -20.45 2.32
C LEU A 179 9.43 -21.76 2.15
N ARG A 180 9.81 -22.09 0.91
CA ARG A 180 10.71 -23.21 0.66
C ARG A 180 12.12 -22.77 1.03
N GLN A 181 12.81 -23.60 1.77
CA GLN A 181 14.25 -23.52 1.89
C GLN A 181 14.76 -24.48 0.80
N ASP A 182 15.43 -23.94 -0.20
CA ASP A 182 16.16 -24.75 -1.14
C ASP A 182 17.35 -25.35 -0.39
N ASP A 183 17.48 -26.70 -0.43
CA ASP A 183 18.56 -27.47 0.19
C ASP A 183 19.93 -27.13 -0.44
#